data_264202e355875aa337744d34b4c0e62b
#
_entry.id   264202e355875aa337744d34b4c0e62b
#
_cell.length_a   1.000
_cell.length_b   1.000
_cell.length_c   1.000
_cell.angle_alpha   90.00
_cell.angle_beta   90.00
_cell.angle_gamma   90.00
#
_symmetry.space_group_name_H-M   'P 1'
#
loop_
_entity.id
_entity.type
_entity.pdbx_description
1 polymer ?
#
loop_
_entity_poly.entity_id
_entity_poly.type
_entity_poly.pdbx_seq_one_letter_code
_entity_poly.pdbx_strand_id
1 'polypeptide(L)'
;MNTLRVTKTAGFITSSIVRENHRIVSKALFIAYAFNTGGVREIIGFEAYPSETKEYWEDFMRKLQKRGLRGVSMFISDSHEGIKYAFHRVYPMVPWQRCQHHFLKNIVDSIPKSYRLGISSELVSMFNSKTIEEARTKKNEIYNDYKDIAEKAMCCLDEGFEDAMTVMVFPEKMRRELRTSNHIERLNKELKRRSNVIGVFPNQESLIRLMGSVLLERNDQVKKMEHRAFYKPSIEKIKELIPKLEQIAKEQMATMVA
;
A
#
# COMPACT_ATOMS: atom_id res chain seq x y z
N MET A 1 7.64 14.50 18.82
CA MET A 1 7.02 13.92 17.62
C MET A 1 6.51 12.53 17.96
N ASN A 2 5.20 12.28 17.81
CA ASN A 2 4.63 10.98 18.11
C ASN A 2 5.12 9.97 17.06
N THR A 3 5.79 8.92 17.52
CA THR A 3 6.36 7.88 16.66
C THR A 3 5.24 7.09 16.00
N LEU A 4 5.21 7.10 14.69
CA LEU A 4 4.26 6.34 13.88
C LEU A 4 4.56 4.85 13.97
N ARG A 5 3.55 4.02 14.19
CA ARG A 5 3.74 2.57 14.40
C ARG A 5 3.17 1.68 13.31
N VAL A 6 2.27 2.18 12.49
CA VAL A 6 1.79 1.46 11.30
C VAL A 6 1.79 2.42 10.16
N THR A 7 2.70 2.23 9.24
CA THR A 7 2.78 3.06 8.04
C THR A 7 2.14 2.31 6.89
N LYS A 8 1.06 2.85 6.40
CA LYS A 8 0.46 2.44 5.16
C LYS A 8 1.05 3.31 4.07
N THR A 9 2.19 2.91 3.54
CA THR A 9 2.73 3.57 2.36
C THR A 9 2.10 2.89 1.17
N ALA A 10 1.07 3.49 0.61
CA ALA A 10 0.69 3.11 -0.73
C ALA A 10 1.47 4.03 -1.65
N GLY A 11 2.38 3.47 -2.38
CA GLY A 11 2.93 4.07 -3.55
C GLY A 11 1.83 4.17 -4.59
N PHE A 12 1.32 5.36 -4.81
CA PHE A 12 0.40 5.61 -5.89
C PHE A 12 0.88 6.81 -6.67
N ILE A 13 0.85 6.64 -7.98
CA ILE A 13 1.21 7.65 -8.94
C ILE A 13 -0.05 8.23 -9.52
N THR A 14 -0.22 9.51 -9.32
CA THR A 14 -1.01 10.32 -10.22
C THR A 14 -0.02 10.97 -11.18
N SER A 15 -0.06 10.57 -12.45
CA SER A 15 0.70 11.30 -13.47
C SER A 15 0.06 12.67 -13.65
N SER A 16 0.85 13.71 -13.51
CA SER A 16 0.46 15.10 -13.80
C SER A 16 1.40 15.69 -14.83
N ILE A 17 0.86 16.52 -15.69
CA ILE A 17 1.61 17.11 -16.80
C ILE A 17 2.13 18.49 -16.38
N VAL A 18 3.43 18.68 -16.51
CA VAL A 18 4.14 19.90 -16.09
C VAL A 18 4.97 20.46 -17.25
N ARG A 19 5.07 21.78 -17.35
CA ARG A 19 6.00 22.43 -18.27
C ARG A 19 7.36 22.63 -17.59
N GLU A 20 8.40 22.07 -18.17
CA GLU A 20 9.80 22.22 -17.74
C GLU A 20 10.68 22.49 -18.95
N ASN A 21 11.53 23.52 -18.89
CA ASN A 21 12.48 23.89 -19.96
C ASN A 21 11.81 23.91 -21.34
N HIS A 22 10.67 24.59 -21.45
CA HIS A 22 9.83 24.69 -22.66
C HIS A 22 9.27 23.38 -23.22
N ARG A 23 9.38 22.28 -22.46
CA ARG A 23 8.81 20.97 -22.82
C ARG A 23 7.68 20.58 -21.86
N ILE A 24 6.79 19.75 -22.37
CA ILE A 24 5.72 19.14 -21.58
C ILE A 24 6.21 17.78 -21.13
N VAL A 25 6.29 17.58 -19.81
CA VAL A 25 6.76 16.32 -19.19
C VAL A 25 5.73 15.78 -18.21
N SER A 26 5.67 14.45 -18.09
CA SER A 26 4.86 13.80 -17.06
C SER A 26 5.65 13.75 -15.76
N LYS A 27 4.97 13.94 -14.63
CA LYS A 27 5.52 13.75 -13.28
C LYS A 27 4.71 12.73 -12.52
N ALA A 28 5.41 11.88 -11.78
CA ALA A 28 4.82 10.94 -10.84
C ALA A 28 4.73 11.59 -9.46
N LEU A 29 3.54 11.62 -8.86
CA LEU A 29 3.35 12.14 -7.50
C LEU A 29 3.35 10.97 -6.52
N PHE A 30 4.36 10.90 -5.65
CA PHE A 30 4.48 9.90 -4.59
C PHE A 30 3.82 10.40 -3.32
N ILE A 31 3.02 9.56 -2.69
CA ILE A 31 2.28 9.92 -1.47
C ILE A 31 2.50 8.84 -0.42
N ALA A 32 2.87 9.25 0.76
CA ALA A 32 2.95 8.39 1.93
C ALA A 32 1.88 8.77 2.95
N TYR A 33 1.26 7.76 3.49
CA TYR A 33 0.14 7.82 4.37
C TYR A 33 0.32 6.84 5.54
N ALA A 34 -0.05 7.22 6.75
CA ALA A 34 0.18 6.39 7.91
C ALA A 34 -0.97 6.46 8.93
N PHE A 35 -0.99 5.49 9.84
CA PHE A 35 -1.73 5.59 11.09
C PHE A 35 -0.77 5.97 12.20
N ASN A 36 -1.04 7.06 12.89
CA ASN A 36 -0.24 7.46 14.04
C ASN A 36 -0.56 6.64 15.30
N THR A 37 0.19 6.86 16.36
CA THR A 37 -0.01 6.19 17.66
C THR A 37 -1.36 6.48 18.32
N GLY A 38 -2.10 7.45 17.83
CA GLY A 38 -3.49 7.74 18.25
C GLY A 38 -4.54 6.98 17.43
N GLY A 39 -4.12 6.17 16.43
CA GLY A 39 -5.04 5.49 15.51
C GLY A 39 -5.65 6.41 14.45
N VAL A 40 -5.13 7.61 14.30
CA VAL A 40 -5.58 8.58 13.31
C VAL A 40 -4.76 8.44 12.04
N ARG A 41 -5.41 8.60 10.91
CA ARG A 41 -4.78 8.60 9.60
C ARG A 41 -4.13 9.93 9.31
N GLU A 42 -2.93 9.90 8.74
CA GLU A 42 -2.19 11.10 8.37
C GLU A 42 -1.47 10.90 7.04
N ILE A 43 -1.48 11.92 6.18
CA ILE A 43 -0.58 12.00 5.04
C ILE A 43 0.75 12.53 5.60
N ILE A 44 1.78 11.69 5.55
CA ILE A 44 3.08 11.97 6.16
C ILE A 44 4.11 12.53 5.18
N GLY A 45 3.80 12.49 3.90
CA GLY A 45 4.65 13.09 2.85
C GLY A 45 4.09 12.91 1.47
N PHE A 46 4.51 13.79 0.59
CA PHE A 46 4.31 13.68 -0.86
C PHE A 46 5.46 14.37 -1.58
N GLU A 47 5.75 13.91 -2.78
CA GLU A 47 6.83 14.42 -3.62
C GLU A 47 6.50 14.18 -5.10
N ALA A 48 6.98 15.04 -5.99
CA ALA A 48 6.85 14.87 -7.43
C ALA A 48 8.20 14.44 -8.03
N TYR A 49 8.19 13.33 -8.77
CA TYR A 49 9.37 12.77 -9.44
C TYR A 49 9.15 12.66 -10.96
N PRO A 50 10.23 12.57 -11.76
CA PRO A 50 10.12 12.42 -13.21
C PRO A 50 9.40 11.14 -13.63
N SER A 51 9.57 10.06 -12.88
CA SER A 51 9.03 8.73 -13.18
C SER A 51 8.95 7.87 -11.93
N GLU A 52 8.43 6.65 -12.07
CA GLU A 52 8.36 5.67 -11.00
C GLU A 52 9.53 4.68 -11.13
N THR A 53 10.64 4.99 -10.46
CA THR A 53 11.79 4.09 -10.39
C THR A 53 12.11 3.71 -8.95
N LYS A 54 12.88 2.63 -8.77
CA LYS A 54 13.34 2.18 -7.46
C LYS A 54 14.19 3.23 -6.74
N GLU A 55 14.99 4.01 -7.50
CA GLU A 55 15.85 5.07 -6.97
C GLU A 55 15.02 6.23 -6.40
N TYR A 56 13.95 6.63 -7.11
CA TYR A 56 13.05 7.68 -6.63
C TYR A 56 12.22 7.22 -5.43
N TRP A 57 11.81 5.95 -5.39
CA TRP A 57 11.16 5.38 -4.21
C TRP A 57 12.12 5.32 -3.02
N GLU A 58 13.37 4.93 -3.22
CA GLU A 58 14.39 4.94 -2.16
C GLU A 58 14.64 6.36 -1.64
N ASP A 59 14.81 7.35 -2.51
CA ASP A 59 14.97 8.76 -2.12
C ASP A 59 13.78 9.24 -1.30
N PHE A 60 12.56 8.98 -1.75
CA PHE A 60 11.35 9.34 -1.03
C PHE A 60 11.28 8.71 0.38
N MET A 61 11.56 7.41 0.49
CA MET A 61 11.60 6.70 1.78
C MET A 61 12.68 7.27 2.72
N ARG A 62 13.87 7.56 2.19
CA ARG A 62 14.96 8.19 2.95
C ARG A 62 14.61 9.60 3.42
N LYS A 63 13.91 10.38 2.61
CA LYS A 63 13.39 11.69 3.02
C LYS A 63 12.39 11.57 4.17
N LEU A 64 11.48 10.61 4.13
CA LEU A 64 10.57 10.33 5.25
C LEU A 64 11.35 9.92 6.52
N GLN A 65 12.37 9.08 6.38
CA GLN A 65 13.24 8.67 7.47
C GLN A 65 14.00 9.85 8.08
N LYS A 66 14.58 10.74 7.25
CA LYS A 66 15.28 11.97 7.69
C LYS A 66 14.33 12.93 8.42
N ARG A 67 13.06 13.02 7.99
CA ARG A 67 12.01 13.80 8.66
C ARG A 67 11.53 13.20 9.98
N GLY A 68 12.03 12.04 10.36
CA GLY A 68 11.76 11.41 11.67
C GLY A 68 10.74 10.27 11.62
N LEU A 69 10.42 9.70 10.45
CA LEU A 69 9.59 8.49 10.39
C LEU A 69 10.36 7.33 11.04
N ARG A 70 9.87 6.87 12.19
CA ARG A 70 10.44 5.80 13.03
C ARG A 70 9.32 4.88 13.52
N GLY A 71 9.70 3.68 13.99
CA GLY A 71 8.77 2.75 14.63
C GLY A 71 7.69 2.23 13.68
N VAL A 72 8.01 2.13 12.39
CA VAL A 72 7.12 1.54 11.39
C VAL A 72 6.96 0.07 11.70
N SER A 73 5.72 -0.42 11.78
CA SER A 73 5.44 -1.84 12.11
C SER A 73 5.11 -2.66 10.86
N MET A 74 4.58 -2.06 9.80
CA MET A 74 4.29 -2.74 8.54
C MET A 74 4.13 -1.71 7.43
N PHE A 75 4.59 -2.06 6.22
CA PHE A 75 4.30 -1.32 4.99
C PHE A 75 3.21 -2.01 4.17
N ILE A 76 2.41 -1.21 3.48
CA ILE A 76 1.37 -1.73 2.58
C ILE A 76 1.48 -0.99 1.25
N SER A 77 1.64 -1.74 0.16
CA SER A 77 1.61 -1.18 -1.20
C SER A 77 1.04 -2.19 -2.20
N ASP A 78 0.90 -1.79 -3.45
CA ASP A 78 0.83 -2.74 -4.56
C ASP A 78 2.16 -3.49 -4.73
N SER A 79 2.22 -4.42 -5.68
CA SER A 79 3.40 -5.26 -5.92
C SER A 79 4.40 -4.64 -6.90
N HIS A 80 4.46 -3.31 -6.98
CA HIS A 80 5.45 -2.65 -7.83
C HIS A 80 6.87 -2.89 -7.29
N GLU A 81 7.73 -3.48 -8.11
CA GLU A 81 9.07 -3.91 -7.72
C GLU A 81 9.92 -2.77 -7.14
N GLY A 82 9.83 -1.57 -7.73
CA GLY A 82 10.56 -0.40 -7.26
C GLY A 82 10.22 -0.01 -5.83
N ILE A 83 8.94 -0.08 -5.44
CA ILE A 83 8.50 0.21 -4.07
C ILE A 83 9.01 -0.86 -3.11
N LYS A 84 8.82 -2.14 -3.46
CA LYS A 84 9.21 -3.28 -2.63
C LYS A 84 10.72 -3.25 -2.38
N TYR A 85 11.52 -3.03 -3.43
CA TYR A 85 12.96 -2.87 -3.32
C TYR A 85 13.37 -1.72 -2.41
N ALA A 86 12.88 -0.51 -2.67
CA ALA A 86 13.22 0.69 -1.91
C ALA A 86 12.85 0.56 -0.44
N PHE A 87 11.70 -0.02 -0.18
CA PHE A 87 11.19 -0.25 1.16
C PHE A 87 12.11 -1.18 1.97
N HIS A 88 12.42 -2.36 1.47
CA HIS A 88 13.30 -3.31 2.16
C HIS A 88 14.70 -2.76 2.36
N ARG A 89 15.19 -1.93 1.43
CA ARG A 89 16.51 -1.30 1.56
C ARG A 89 16.57 -0.23 2.66
N VAL A 90 15.49 0.52 2.87
CA VAL A 90 15.44 1.60 3.87
C VAL A 90 14.94 1.11 5.22
N TYR A 91 14.08 0.09 5.24
CA TYR A 91 13.44 -0.46 6.43
C TYR A 91 13.49 -2.01 6.46
N PRO A 92 14.68 -2.62 6.51
CA PRO A 92 14.87 -4.07 6.32
C PRO A 92 14.17 -4.94 7.36
N MET A 93 13.90 -4.41 8.57
CA MET A 93 13.27 -5.14 9.67
C MET A 93 11.76 -4.92 9.75
N VAL A 94 11.16 -4.33 8.73
CA VAL A 94 9.72 -4.04 8.69
C VAL A 94 9.06 -4.90 7.60
N PRO A 95 8.03 -5.70 7.92
CA PRO A 95 7.39 -6.55 6.93
C PRO A 95 6.58 -5.74 5.94
N TRP A 96 6.45 -6.29 4.75
CA TRP A 96 5.62 -5.77 3.68
C TRP A 96 4.31 -6.56 3.57
N GLN A 97 3.21 -5.83 3.40
CA GLN A 97 1.90 -6.34 3.09
C GLN A 97 1.54 -5.99 1.65
N ARG A 98 1.35 -6.97 0.80
CA ARG A 98 0.78 -6.76 -0.53
C ARG A 98 -0.68 -6.32 -0.40
N CYS A 99 -1.05 -5.24 -1.07
CA CYS A 99 -2.44 -4.76 -1.07
C CYS A 99 -3.38 -5.83 -1.63
N GLN A 100 -4.28 -6.36 -0.80
CA GLN A 100 -5.21 -7.43 -1.20
C GLN A 100 -6.14 -7.01 -2.34
N HIS A 101 -6.51 -5.73 -2.44
CA HIS A 101 -7.34 -5.24 -3.54
C HIS A 101 -6.63 -5.35 -4.91
N HIS A 102 -5.38 -4.85 -4.97
CA HIS A 102 -4.58 -4.98 -6.19
C HIS A 102 -4.20 -6.42 -6.49
N PHE A 103 -3.96 -7.22 -5.46
CA PHE A 103 -3.67 -8.64 -5.61
C PHE A 103 -4.87 -9.39 -6.19
N LEU A 104 -6.06 -9.20 -5.64
CA LEU A 104 -7.32 -9.73 -6.20
C LEU A 104 -7.48 -9.33 -7.67
N LYS A 105 -7.29 -8.05 -7.97
CA LYS A 105 -7.41 -7.53 -9.33
C LYS A 105 -6.41 -8.20 -10.28
N ASN A 106 -5.14 -8.34 -9.88
CA ASN A 106 -4.11 -8.98 -10.71
C ASN A 106 -4.45 -10.44 -11.04
N ILE A 107 -4.98 -11.19 -10.05
CA ILE A 107 -5.43 -12.56 -10.26
C ILE A 107 -6.61 -12.59 -11.23
N VAL A 108 -7.67 -11.80 -10.95
CA VAL A 108 -8.92 -11.80 -11.74
C VAL A 108 -8.72 -11.32 -13.17
N ASP A 109 -7.82 -10.36 -13.40
CA ASP A 109 -7.52 -9.86 -14.75
C ASP A 109 -6.89 -10.96 -15.64
N SER A 110 -6.23 -11.96 -15.04
CA SER A 110 -5.62 -13.10 -15.73
C SER A 110 -6.58 -14.29 -15.92
N ILE A 111 -7.85 -14.17 -15.49
CA ILE A 111 -8.85 -15.23 -15.56
C ILE A 111 -9.79 -15.01 -16.75
N PRO A 112 -10.21 -16.07 -17.49
CA PRO A 112 -11.24 -15.98 -18.51
C PRO A 112 -12.54 -15.40 -17.94
N LYS A 113 -13.21 -14.54 -18.72
CA LYS A 113 -14.38 -13.75 -18.25
C LYS A 113 -15.48 -14.58 -17.60
N SER A 114 -15.74 -15.80 -18.11
CA SER A 114 -16.75 -16.72 -17.62
C SER A 114 -16.56 -17.17 -16.18
N TYR A 115 -15.32 -17.23 -15.70
CA TYR A 115 -14.97 -17.71 -14.35
C TYR A 115 -14.71 -16.59 -13.32
N ARG A 116 -14.58 -15.33 -13.79
CA ARG A 116 -14.17 -14.21 -12.93
C ARG A 116 -15.05 -14.01 -11.71
N LEU A 117 -16.36 -14.14 -11.85
CA LEU A 117 -17.30 -13.87 -10.75
C LEU A 117 -17.15 -14.93 -9.64
N GLY A 118 -17.10 -16.23 -10.00
CA GLY A 118 -16.93 -17.33 -9.05
C GLY A 118 -15.63 -17.21 -8.27
N ILE A 119 -14.51 -17.17 -9.01
CA ILE A 119 -13.18 -17.09 -8.39
C ILE A 119 -13.03 -15.81 -7.54
N SER A 120 -13.58 -14.67 -7.96
CA SER A 120 -13.53 -13.44 -7.15
C SER A 120 -14.23 -13.62 -5.80
N SER A 121 -15.36 -14.31 -5.76
CA SER A 121 -16.09 -14.60 -4.52
C SER A 121 -15.28 -15.49 -3.59
N GLU A 122 -14.64 -16.52 -4.13
CA GLU A 122 -13.81 -17.46 -3.37
C GLU A 122 -12.55 -16.79 -2.83
N LEU A 123 -11.86 -15.97 -3.64
CA LEU A 123 -10.72 -15.17 -3.21
C LEU A 123 -11.10 -14.18 -2.10
N VAL A 124 -12.24 -13.52 -2.21
CA VAL A 124 -12.75 -12.63 -1.14
C VAL A 124 -13.04 -13.43 0.14
N SER A 125 -13.62 -14.64 0.02
CA SER A 125 -13.83 -15.54 1.16
C SER A 125 -12.50 -15.93 1.82
N MET A 126 -11.48 -16.27 1.02
CA MET A 126 -10.12 -16.58 1.48
C MET A 126 -9.50 -15.40 2.25
N PHE A 127 -9.56 -14.18 1.71
CA PHE A 127 -9.05 -12.99 2.41
C PHE A 127 -9.81 -12.63 3.68
N ASN A 128 -11.05 -13.09 3.84
CA ASN A 128 -11.86 -12.88 5.03
C ASN A 128 -11.75 -14.02 6.07
N SER A 129 -10.87 -14.98 5.85
CA SER A 129 -10.61 -16.06 6.81
C SER A 129 -10.19 -15.54 8.18
N LYS A 130 -10.55 -16.25 9.23
CA LYS A 130 -10.22 -15.85 10.61
C LYS A 130 -8.78 -16.20 10.98
N THR A 131 -8.27 -17.31 10.47
CA THR A 131 -6.90 -17.81 10.71
C THR A 131 -6.12 -17.93 9.41
N ILE A 132 -4.80 -17.95 9.50
CA ILE A 132 -3.94 -18.16 8.34
C ILE A 132 -4.06 -19.59 7.79
N GLU A 133 -4.31 -20.54 8.64
CA GLU A 133 -4.50 -21.94 8.28
C GLU A 133 -5.77 -22.10 7.42
N GLU A 134 -6.88 -21.49 7.84
CA GLU A 134 -8.11 -21.45 7.05
C GLU A 134 -7.89 -20.80 5.68
N ALA A 135 -7.15 -19.69 5.64
CA ALA A 135 -6.83 -19.00 4.40
C ALA A 135 -5.98 -19.87 3.46
N ARG A 136 -5.00 -20.61 3.99
CA ARG A 136 -4.17 -21.56 3.22
C ARG A 136 -4.97 -22.73 2.67
N THR A 137 -5.90 -23.27 3.45
CA THR A 137 -6.81 -24.33 2.98
C THR A 137 -7.62 -23.84 1.79
N LYS A 138 -8.29 -22.70 1.92
CA LYS A 138 -9.06 -22.09 0.82
C LYS A 138 -8.18 -21.75 -0.41
N LYS A 139 -6.96 -21.24 -0.18
CA LYS A 139 -6.00 -21.00 -1.28
C LYS A 139 -5.73 -22.28 -2.06
N ASN A 140 -5.48 -23.38 -1.36
CA ASN A 140 -5.18 -24.67 -1.99
C ASN A 140 -6.39 -25.25 -2.73
N GLU A 141 -7.60 -25.09 -2.21
CA GLU A 141 -8.85 -25.46 -2.88
C GLU A 141 -8.98 -24.67 -4.19
N ILE A 142 -8.93 -23.34 -4.14
CA ILE A 142 -8.98 -22.48 -5.33
C ILE A 142 -7.90 -22.85 -6.34
N TYR A 143 -6.67 -23.07 -5.89
CA TYR A 143 -5.57 -23.45 -6.77
C TYR A 143 -5.87 -24.76 -7.52
N ASN A 144 -6.32 -25.79 -6.81
CA ASN A 144 -6.62 -27.07 -7.40
C ASN A 144 -7.79 -27.03 -8.37
N ASP A 145 -8.84 -26.26 -8.06
CA ASP A 145 -10.04 -26.17 -8.88
C ASP A 145 -9.81 -25.39 -10.19
N TYR A 146 -8.85 -24.47 -10.20
CA TYR A 146 -8.67 -23.54 -11.34
C TYR A 146 -7.30 -23.61 -12.04
N LYS A 147 -6.34 -24.43 -11.57
CA LYS A 147 -4.99 -24.52 -12.17
C LYS A 147 -5.00 -24.88 -13.66
N ASP A 148 -5.89 -25.77 -14.08
CA ASP A 148 -5.99 -26.20 -15.46
C ASP A 148 -6.76 -25.20 -16.36
N ILE A 149 -7.51 -24.28 -15.76
CA ILE A 149 -8.33 -23.26 -16.45
C ILE A 149 -7.62 -21.92 -16.52
N ALA A 150 -6.86 -21.57 -15.48
CA ALA A 150 -6.27 -20.26 -15.28
C ALA A 150 -4.87 -20.35 -14.63
N GLU A 151 -3.97 -21.14 -15.20
CA GLU A 151 -2.62 -21.40 -14.68
C GLU A 151 -1.90 -20.12 -14.24
N LYS A 152 -1.89 -19.08 -15.09
CA LYS A 152 -1.25 -17.80 -14.82
C LYS A 152 -1.80 -17.09 -13.58
N ALA A 153 -3.12 -17.18 -13.38
CA ALA A 153 -3.77 -16.59 -12.22
C ALA A 153 -3.45 -17.38 -10.96
N MET A 154 -3.34 -18.70 -11.07
CA MET A 154 -3.00 -19.58 -9.95
C MET A 154 -1.53 -19.46 -9.55
N CYS A 155 -0.61 -19.33 -10.50
CA CYS A 155 0.79 -18.96 -10.19
C CYS A 155 0.85 -17.62 -9.45
N CYS A 156 0.15 -16.60 -9.94
CA CYS A 156 0.08 -15.29 -9.27
C CYS A 156 -0.48 -15.41 -7.84
N LEU A 157 -1.51 -16.25 -7.63
CA LEU A 157 -2.08 -16.52 -6.31
C LEU A 157 -1.05 -17.15 -5.38
N ASP A 158 -0.36 -18.18 -5.84
CA ASP A 158 0.62 -18.91 -5.03
C ASP A 158 1.80 -18.05 -4.62
N GLU A 159 2.41 -17.35 -5.57
CA GLU A 159 3.57 -16.46 -5.34
C GLU A 159 3.26 -15.29 -4.42
N GLY A 160 2.04 -14.73 -4.50
CA GLY A 160 1.70 -13.51 -3.75
C GLY A 160 0.94 -13.73 -2.45
N PHE A 161 0.57 -14.95 -2.13
CA PHE A 161 -0.33 -15.26 -1.01
C PHE A 161 0.24 -14.85 0.34
N GLU A 162 1.46 -15.28 0.68
CA GLU A 162 2.05 -15.01 2.00
C GLU A 162 2.24 -13.50 2.22
N ASP A 163 2.71 -12.76 1.22
CA ASP A 163 2.84 -11.31 1.25
C ASP A 163 1.47 -10.61 1.40
N ALA A 164 0.41 -11.14 0.81
CA ALA A 164 -0.95 -10.61 0.93
C ALA A 164 -1.63 -10.98 2.26
N MET A 165 -1.10 -11.96 2.99
CA MET A 165 -1.63 -12.42 4.27
C MET A 165 -0.79 -11.97 5.49
N THR A 166 0.26 -11.19 5.31
CA THR A 166 1.05 -10.59 6.40
C THR A 166 0.17 -9.90 7.46
N VAL A 167 -0.92 -9.29 7.02
CA VAL A 167 -1.91 -8.61 7.88
C VAL A 167 -2.54 -9.54 8.94
N MET A 168 -2.50 -10.86 8.75
CA MET A 168 -3.09 -11.84 9.68
C MET A 168 -2.42 -11.86 11.05
N VAL A 169 -1.21 -11.34 11.18
CA VAL A 169 -0.52 -11.16 12.47
C VAL A 169 -1.25 -10.17 13.38
N PHE A 170 -1.93 -9.19 12.78
CA PHE A 170 -2.63 -8.15 13.54
C PHE A 170 -3.98 -8.63 14.09
N PRO A 171 -4.47 -8.04 15.18
CA PRO A 171 -5.80 -8.28 15.69
C PRO A 171 -6.88 -8.10 14.62
N GLU A 172 -7.88 -8.97 14.61
CA GLU A 172 -8.93 -9.01 13.57
C GLU A 172 -9.56 -7.64 13.28
N LYS A 173 -9.86 -6.87 14.35
CA LYS A 173 -10.43 -5.52 14.24
C LYS A 173 -9.56 -4.52 13.46
N MET A 174 -8.26 -4.78 13.35
CA MET A 174 -7.31 -3.94 12.61
C MET A 174 -7.13 -4.38 11.16
N ARG A 175 -7.31 -5.68 10.86
CA ARG A 175 -7.01 -6.26 9.55
C ARG A 175 -7.71 -5.57 8.40
N ARG A 176 -9.01 -5.24 8.57
CA ARG A 176 -9.82 -4.56 7.54
C ARG A 176 -9.19 -3.27 7.05
N GLU A 177 -8.61 -2.49 7.95
CA GLU A 177 -7.99 -1.20 7.64
C GLU A 177 -6.57 -1.37 7.07
N LEU A 178 -5.89 -2.49 7.39
CA LEU A 178 -4.49 -2.72 7.03
C LEU A 178 -4.31 -3.54 5.75
N ARG A 179 -5.36 -4.20 5.24
CA ARG A 179 -5.25 -5.12 4.11
C ARG A 179 -5.37 -4.47 2.72
N THR A 180 -5.85 -3.21 2.64
CA THR A 180 -6.11 -2.55 1.35
C THR A 180 -5.63 -1.10 1.33
N SER A 181 -5.41 -0.57 0.14
CA SER A 181 -5.03 0.83 -0.12
C SER A 181 -6.21 1.75 -0.50
N ASN A 182 -7.46 1.31 -0.33
CA ASN A 182 -8.67 1.99 -0.81
C ASN A 182 -8.74 3.50 -0.50
N HIS A 183 -8.22 3.93 0.67
CA HIS A 183 -8.22 5.35 1.01
C HIS A 183 -7.31 6.18 0.12
N ILE A 184 -6.16 5.61 -0.26
CA ILE A 184 -5.25 6.28 -1.18
C ILE A 184 -5.82 6.30 -2.58
N GLU A 185 -6.49 5.24 -3.00
CA GLU A 185 -7.16 5.21 -4.30
C GLU A 185 -8.21 6.31 -4.44
N ARG A 186 -9.02 6.54 -3.39
CA ARG A 186 -9.97 7.67 -3.35
C ARG A 186 -9.25 9.02 -3.39
N LEU A 187 -8.16 9.15 -2.66
CA LEU A 187 -7.34 10.35 -2.67
C LEU A 187 -6.76 10.59 -4.07
N ASN A 188 -6.22 9.56 -4.71
CA ASN A 188 -5.69 9.64 -6.07
C ASN A 188 -6.74 10.03 -7.10
N LYS A 189 -7.96 9.48 -7.00
CA LYS A 189 -9.07 9.90 -7.87
C LYS A 189 -9.33 11.41 -7.74
N GLU A 190 -9.31 11.94 -6.53
CA GLU A 190 -9.50 13.38 -6.29
C GLU A 190 -8.32 14.20 -6.83
N LEU A 191 -7.09 13.79 -6.57
CA LEU A 191 -5.89 14.46 -7.10
C LEU A 191 -5.89 14.45 -8.64
N LYS A 192 -6.21 13.29 -9.25
CA LYS A 192 -6.31 13.16 -10.70
C LYS A 192 -7.41 14.06 -11.27
N ARG A 193 -8.57 14.12 -10.60
CA ARG A 193 -9.66 15.02 -11.00
C ARG A 193 -9.20 16.48 -11.01
N ARG A 194 -8.51 16.94 -9.95
CA ARG A 194 -7.96 18.31 -9.87
C ARG A 194 -6.89 18.54 -10.93
N SER A 195 -5.98 17.60 -11.13
CA SER A 195 -4.94 17.69 -12.16
C SER A 195 -5.53 17.82 -13.56
N ASN A 196 -6.56 17.03 -13.87
CA ASN A 196 -7.21 17.04 -15.18
C ASN A 196 -7.90 18.39 -15.50
N VAL A 197 -8.43 19.08 -14.48
CA VAL A 197 -9.03 20.41 -14.66
C VAL A 197 -7.98 21.45 -15.07
N ILE A 198 -6.76 21.35 -14.54
CA ILE A 198 -5.65 22.25 -14.89
C ILE A 198 -5.04 21.88 -16.25
N GLY A 199 -4.99 20.58 -16.57
CA GLY A 199 -4.37 20.04 -17.78
C GLY A 199 -2.84 20.07 -17.70
N VAL A 200 -2.22 21.22 -17.90
CA VAL A 200 -0.75 21.41 -17.87
C VAL A 200 -0.36 22.42 -16.80
N PHE A 201 0.41 21.99 -15.82
CA PHE A 201 0.96 22.89 -14.81
C PHE A 201 2.11 23.73 -15.38
N PRO A 202 2.19 25.04 -15.05
CA PRO A 202 3.25 25.90 -15.56
C PRO A 202 4.65 25.51 -15.08
N ASN A 203 4.77 24.89 -13.90
CA ASN A 203 6.01 24.37 -13.32
C ASN A 203 5.71 23.35 -12.21
N GLN A 204 6.73 22.64 -11.72
CA GLN A 204 6.61 21.64 -10.67
C GLN A 204 6.14 22.23 -9.33
N GLU A 205 6.55 23.47 -8.99
CA GLU A 205 6.13 24.14 -7.76
C GLU A 205 4.61 24.37 -7.73
N SER A 206 4.02 24.72 -8.88
CA SER A 206 2.57 24.91 -9.01
C SER A 206 1.81 23.58 -8.82
N LEU A 207 2.35 22.48 -9.36
CA LEU A 207 1.83 21.13 -9.12
C LEU A 207 1.88 20.81 -7.63
N ILE A 208 3.04 20.96 -6.98
CA ILE A 208 3.23 20.67 -5.56
C ILE A 208 2.31 21.53 -4.68
N ARG A 209 2.16 22.83 -4.99
CA ARG A 209 1.25 23.72 -4.25
C ARG A 209 -0.19 23.25 -4.29
N LEU A 210 -0.72 22.99 -5.48
CA LEU A 210 -2.11 22.56 -5.61
C LEU A 210 -2.34 21.18 -4.95
N MET A 211 -1.50 20.20 -5.27
CA MET A 211 -1.65 18.86 -4.70
C MET A 211 -1.44 18.87 -3.19
N GLY A 212 -0.46 19.64 -2.71
CA GLY A 212 -0.21 19.85 -1.29
C GLY A 212 -1.40 20.47 -0.55
N SER A 213 -2.04 21.47 -1.13
CA SER A 213 -3.24 22.09 -0.54
C SER A 213 -4.38 21.07 -0.39
N VAL A 214 -4.62 20.25 -1.43
CA VAL A 214 -5.64 19.19 -1.37
C VAL A 214 -5.32 18.15 -0.30
N LEU A 215 -4.04 17.75 -0.20
CA LEU A 215 -3.58 16.79 0.80
C LEU A 215 -3.70 17.33 2.23
N LEU A 216 -3.36 18.60 2.44
CA LEU A 216 -3.50 19.29 3.73
C LEU A 216 -4.97 19.43 4.14
N GLU A 217 -5.82 19.89 3.22
CA GLU A 217 -7.27 19.96 3.45
C GLU A 217 -7.83 18.59 3.88
N ARG A 218 -7.38 17.52 3.21
CA ARG A 218 -7.79 16.15 3.55
C ARG A 218 -7.31 15.71 4.94
N ASN A 219 -6.09 16.03 5.31
CA ASN A 219 -5.58 15.78 6.65
C ASN A 219 -6.41 16.51 7.73
N ASP A 220 -6.75 17.78 7.49
CA ASP A 220 -7.52 18.58 8.42
C ASP A 220 -8.97 18.07 8.56
N GLN A 221 -9.59 17.64 7.45
CA GLN A 221 -10.89 16.98 7.48
C GLN A 221 -10.87 15.71 8.36
N VAL A 222 -9.86 14.84 8.18
CA VAL A 222 -9.74 13.61 8.98
C VAL A 222 -9.52 13.91 10.45
N LYS A 223 -8.71 14.94 10.79
CA LYS A 223 -8.50 15.38 12.17
C LYS A 223 -9.78 15.91 12.82
N LYS A 224 -10.56 16.72 12.09
CA LYS A 224 -11.84 17.29 12.58
C LYS A 224 -12.92 16.24 12.81
N MET A 225 -12.93 15.15 12.05
CA MET A 225 -13.92 14.09 12.18
C MET A 225 -13.74 13.24 13.44
N GLU A 226 -12.67 13.43 14.22
CA GLU A 226 -12.28 12.60 15.38
C GLU A 226 -12.32 11.08 15.11
N HIS A 227 -12.38 10.71 13.85
CA HIS A 227 -12.54 9.32 13.41
C HIS A 227 -11.24 8.58 13.57
N ARG A 228 -11.15 7.76 14.61
CA ARG A 228 -10.02 6.86 14.83
C ARG A 228 -10.27 5.56 14.07
N ALA A 229 -9.33 5.20 13.22
CA ALA A 229 -9.35 3.90 12.54
C ALA A 229 -9.08 2.75 13.53
N PHE A 230 -8.32 3.03 14.60
CA PHE A 230 -7.96 2.06 15.64
C PHE A 230 -8.13 2.64 17.03
N TYR A 231 -8.52 1.80 17.98
CA TYR A 231 -8.55 2.12 19.40
C TYR A 231 -7.15 2.01 20.02
N LYS A 232 -6.82 2.89 20.99
CA LYS A 232 -5.55 2.86 21.72
C LYS A 232 -5.11 1.48 22.20
N PRO A 233 -5.97 0.67 22.86
CA PRO A 233 -5.58 -0.68 23.31
C PRO A 233 -5.14 -1.60 22.18
N SER A 234 -5.73 -1.45 20.97
CA SER A 234 -5.32 -2.24 19.80
C SER A 234 -3.93 -1.83 19.29
N ILE A 235 -3.58 -0.55 19.43
CA ILE A 235 -2.26 -0.04 19.03
C ILE A 235 -1.19 -0.49 20.03
N GLU A 236 -1.50 -0.56 21.32
CA GLU A 236 -0.57 -1.05 22.36
C GLU A 236 -0.19 -2.52 22.12
N LYS A 237 -1.14 -3.35 21.69
CA LYS A 237 -0.89 -4.74 21.31
C LYS A 237 0.09 -4.91 20.14
N ILE A 238 0.26 -3.91 19.27
CA ILE A 238 1.25 -3.96 18.20
C ILE A 238 2.67 -4.11 18.75
N LYS A 239 2.97 -3.57 19.92
CA LYS A 239 4.29 -3.72 20.56
C LYS A 239 4.65 -5.18 20.81
N GLU A 240 3.66 -5.97 21.23
CA GLU A 240 3.82 -7.40 21.50
C GLU A 240 4.05 -8.21 20.21
N LEU A 241 3.60 -7.67 19.06
CA LEU A 241 3.74 -8.31 17.76
C LEU A 241 5.08 -8.01 17.07
N ILE A 242 5.86 -7.05 17.56
CA ILE A 242 7.10 -6.62 16.90
C ILE A 242 8.04 -7.80 16.60
N PRO A 243 8.35 -8.73 17.53
CA PRO A 243 9.24 -9.85 17.23
C PRO A 243 8.75 -10.73 16.08
N LYS A 244 7.43 -10.96 16.01
CA LYS A 244 6.81 -11.74 14.93
C LYS A 244 6.86 -11.00 13.60
N LEU A 245 6.64 -9.68 13.62
CA LEU A 245 6.73 -8.83 12.44
C LEU A 245 8.16 -8.79 11.88
N GLU A 246 9.17 -8.69 12.75
CA GLU A 246 10.58 -8.73 12.35
C GLU A 246 10.97 -10.10 11.76
N GLN A 247 10.41 -11.19 12.27
CA GLN A 247 10.65 -12.51 11.72
C GLN A 247 10.08 -12.62 10.29
N ILE A 248 8.85 -12.16 10.05
CA ILE A 248 8.25 -12.11 8.72
C ILE A 248 9.09 -11.25 7.77
N ALA A 249 9.59 -10.10 8.23
CA ALA A 249 10.44 -9.24 7.41
C ALA A 249 11.72 -9.97 6.96
N LYS A 250 12.35 -10.75 7.86
CA LYS A 250 13.53 -11.57 7.52
C LYS A 250 13.21 -12.64 6.48
N GLU A 251 12.07 -13.32 6.61
CA GLU A 251 11.61 -14.33 5.65
C GLU A 251 11.35 -13.71 4.28
N GLN A 252 10.68 -12.56 4.23
CA GLN A 252 10.44 -11.84 2.98
C GLN A 252 11.76 -11.37 2.32
N MET A 253 12.73 -10.90 3.12
CA MET A 253 14.05 -10.54 2.62
C MET A 253 14.81 -11.75 2.04
N ALA A 254 14.76 -12.90 2.70
CA ALA A 254 15.41 -14.11 2.22
C ALA A 254 14.87 -14.57 0.86
N THR A 255 13.55 -14.47 0.66
CA THR A 255 12.89 -14.81 -0.63
C THR A 255 13.26 -13.83 -1.76
N MET A 256 13.62 -12.58 -1.44
CA MET A 256 14.02 -11.59 -2.47
C MET A 256 15.46 -11.77 -2.96
N VAL A 257 16.31 -12.45 -2.20
CA VAL A 257 17.75 -12.65 -2.50
C VAL A 257 17.98 -13.99 -3.20
N ALA A 258 17.05 -14.92 -3.06
CA ALA A 258 17.05 -16.22 -3.75
C ALA A 258 16.56 -16.10 -5.20
#